data_63c4362411f848eaeda601c3cd89752b
#
_entry.id   63c4362411f848eaeda601c3cd89752b
#
_cell.length_a   1.000
_cell.length_b   1.000
_cell.length_c   1.000
_cell.angle_alpha   90.00
_cell.angle_beta   90.00
_cell.angle_gamma   90.00
#
_symmetry.space_group_name_H-M   'P 1'
#
loop_
_entity.id
_entity.type
_entity.pdbx_description
1 polymer ?
#
loop_
_entity_poly.entity_id
_entity_poly.type
_entity_poly.pdbx_seq_one_letter_code
_entity_poly.pdbx_strand_id
1 'polypeptide(L)'
;MTVETKDHQLLGSVKNALRLLQSFTLETPEKKLTELALSLGLGKSTVSRLLTTLESEGFVMKDPESRRYKLGLSVLKLNTIVNSTLEINRESQPVLKRLTEETGETSHIAMRRDLSVVYLNRTESPRPVELLSYIGRQNPMHCTSSGKVLLAFDEDGILDEYVKEGLKSCTKQTITDGDKLKEALKTVKENGFDVSCGEFIDGVTSISAPVRNHAGRVLYAVSVVGPAERIKARQAKIVYQVKKAARDISERIGYWKRI
;
A
#
# COMPACT_ATOMS: atom_id res chain seq x y z
N MET A 1 -0.58 -12.93 29.46
CA MET A 1 -1.71 -13.87 29.23
C MET A 1 -1.89 -14.03 27.74
N THR A 2 -1.76 -15.20 27.29
CA THR A 2 -1.44 -15.75 25.96
C THR A 2 -2.45 -15.48 24.86
N VAL A 3 -1.94 -15.06 23.68
CA VAL A 3 -2.65 -14.79 22.42
C VAL A 3 -3.06 -16.09 21.67
N GLU A 4 -3.14 -17.23 22.35
CA GLU A 4 -3.36 -18.54 21.71
C GLU A 4 -4.81 -18.95 21.40
N THR A 5 -5.83 -18.13 21.69
CA THR A 5 -7.23 -18.58 21.65
C THR A 5 -8.07 -18.15 20.45
N LYS A 6 -7.51 -17.49 19.42
CA LYS A 6 -8.30 -17.05 18.24
C LYS A 6 -8.25 -17.97 17.01
N ASP A 7 -7.35 -18.94 16.95
CA ASP A 7 -7.16 -19.75 15.72
C ASP A 7 -8.16 -20.94 15.60
N HIS A 8 -8.81 -21.36 16.67
CA HIS A 8 -9.73 -22.51 16.67
C HIS A 8 -11.14 -22.24 16.10
N GLN A 9 -11.49 -20.98 15.77
CA GLN A 9 -12.80 -20.65 15.20
C GLN A 9 -12.79 -20.30 13.70
N LEU A 10 -11.61 -20.35 13.05
CA LEU A 10 -11.51 -19.95 11.64
C LEU A 10 -11.83 -21.13 10.71
N LEU A 11 -12.75 -20.91 9.75
CA LEU A 11 -13.04 -21.88 8.71
C LEU A 11 -11.86 -21.97 7.73
N GLY A 12 -11.08 -23.05 7.82
CA GLY A 12 -9.89 -23.27 7.00
C GLY A 12 -10.16 -23.19 5.48
N SER A 13 -11.34 -23.64 5.03
CA SER A 13 -11.75 -23.54 3.63
C SER A 13 -11.91 -22.09 3.16
N VAL A 14 -12.51 -21.23 3.97
CA VAL A 14 -12.68 -19.81 3.68
C VAL A 14 -11.32 -19.10 3.69
N LYS A 15 -10.49 -19.35 4.71
CA LYS A 15 -9.11 -18.83 4.79
C LYS A 15 -8.30 -19.18 3.54
N ASN A 16 -8.36 -20.43 3.10
CA ASN A 16 -7.64 -20.91 1.93
C ASN A 16 -8.19 -20.33 0.61
N ALA A 17 -9.51 -20.16 0.48
CA ALA A 17 -10.12 -19.48 -0.67
C ALA A 17 -9.65 -18.03 -0.79
N LEU A 18 -9.63 -17.28 0.31
CA LEU A 18 -9.14 -15.89 0.34
C LEU A 18 -7.64 -15.81 0.02
N ARG A 19 -6.81 -16.71 0.57
CA ARG A 19 -5.38 -16.82 0.23
C ARG A 19 -5.17 -17.13 -1.24
N LEU A 20 -6.02 -17.95 -1.85
CA LEU A 20 -5.98 -18.28 -3.27
C LEU A 20 -6.23 -17.02 -4.12
N LEU A 21 -7.28 -16.25 -3.82
CA LEU A 21 -7.57 -14.99 -4.52
C LEU A 21 -6.41 -13.98 -4.38
N GLN A 22 -5.82 -13.87 -3.19
CA GLN A 22 -4.70 -12.97 -2.91
C GLN A 22 -3.38 -13.42 -3.56
N SER A 23 -3.28 -14.66 -4.03
CA SER A 23 -2.06 -15.18 -4.67
C SER A 23 -1.85 -14.65 -6.10
N PHE A 24 -2.89 -14.13 -6.75
CA PHE A 24 -2.75 -13.49 -8.07
C PHE A 24 -2.15 -12.09 -7.91
N THR A 25 -1.15 -11.77 -8.72
CA THR A 25 -0.45 -10.47 -8.72
C THR A 25 -0.40 -9.90 -10.12
N LEU A 26 0.00 -8.62 -10.27
CA LEU A 26 0.19 -8.04 -11.59
C LEU A 26 1.33 -8.71 -12.37
N GLU A 27 2.35 -9.19 -11.67
CA GLU A 27 3.47 -9.93 -12.26
C GLU A 27 3.08 -11.36 -12.66
N THR A 28 2.10 -11.93 -11.97
CA THR A 28 1.57 -13.28 -12.24
C THR A 28 0.05 -13.28 -12.20
N PRO A 29 -0.60 -12.63 -13.19
CA PRO A 29 -2.06 -12.47 -13.22
C PRO A 29 -2.80 -13.78 -13.55
N GLU A 30 -2.10 -14.76 -14.10
CA GLU A 30 -2.64 -16.07 -14.47
C GLU A 30 -1.77 -17.20 -13.92
N LYS A 31 -2.40 -18.20 -13.30
CA LYS A 31 -1.71 -19.33 -12.67
C LYS A 31 -2.36 -20.67 -13.02
N LYS A 32 -1.55 -21.73 -13.14
CA LYS A 32 -2.03 -23.11 -13.23
C LYS A 32 -2.42 -23.62 -11.85
N LEU A 33 -3.32 -24.61 -11.80
CA LEU A 33 -3.72 -25.28 -10.56
C LEU A 33 -2.50 -25.78 -9.75
N THR A 34 -1.48 -26.32 -10.42
CA THR A 34 -0.26 -26.82 -9.78
C THR A 34 0.58 -25.72 -9.15
N GLU A 35 0.66 -24.55 -9.77
CA GLU A 35 1.36 -23.38 -9.25
C GLU A 35 0.66 -22.85 -7.99
N LEU A 36 -0.69 -22.78 -8.03
CA LEU A 36 -1.52 -22.41 -6.87
C LEU A 36 -1.38 -23.41 -5.72
N ALA A 37 -1.41 -24.71 -6.01
CA ALA A 37 -1.25 -25.75 -5.00
C ALA A 37 0.10 -25.64 -4.27
N LEU A 38 1.17 -25.44 -5.04
CA LEU A 38 2.52 -25.27 -4.49
C LEU A 38 2.63 -23.99 -3.64
N SER A 39 2.18 -22.85 -4.16
CA SER A 39 2.28 -21.56 -3.46
C SER A 39 1.48 -21.50 -2.17
N LEU A 40 0.38 -22.23 -2.09
CA LEU A 40 -0.49 -22.29 -0.90
C LEU A 40 -0.12 -23.38 0.09
N GLY A 41 0.73 -24.34 -0.30
CA GLY A 41 1.03 -25.53 0.48
C GLY A 41 -0.17 -26.46 0.62
N LEU A 42 -1.05 -26.54 -0.40
CA LEU A 42 -2.28 -27.32 -0.38
C LEU A 42 -2.27 -28.47 -1.40
N GLY A 43 -2.99 -29.55 -1.11
CA GLY A 43 -3.19 -30.65 -2.06
C GLY A 43 -3.95 -30.17 -3.31
N LYS A 44 -3.61 -30.74 -4.48
CA LYS A 44 -4.24 -30.41 -5.78
C LYS A 44 -5.77 -30.58 -5.76
N SER A 45 -6.28 -31.62 -5.09
CA SER A 45 -7.71 -31.86 -4.95
C SER A 45 -8.43 -30.75 -4.18
N THR A 46 -7.81 -30.26 -3.10
CA THR A 46 -8.33 -29.13 -2.30
C THR A 46 -8.38 -27.86 -3.13
N VAL A 47 -7.27 -27.53 -3.82
CA VAL A 47 -7.21 -26.33 -4.69
C VAL A 47 -8.21 -26.44 -5.84
N SER A 48 -8.37 -27.62 -6.44
CA SER A 48 -9.37 -27.84 -7.49
C SER A 48 -10.79 -27.53 -7.00
N ARG A 49 -11.17 -28.01 -5.80
CA ARG A 49 -12.49 -27.74 -5.22
C ARG A 49 -12.70 -26.25 -4.90
N LEU A 50 -11.67 -25.58 -4.35
CA LEU A 50 -11.72 -24.14 -4.12
C LEU A 50 -11.91 -23.37 -5.41
N LEU A 51 -11.13 -23.69 -6.46
CA LEU A 51 -11.24 -23.06 -7.78
C LEU A 51 -12.64 -23.25 -8.39
N THR A 52 -13.21 -24.47 -8.35
CA THR A 52 -14.56 -24.75 -8.85
C THR A 52 -15.59 -23.89 -8.13
N THR A 53 -15.51 -23.76 -6.81
CA THR A 53 -16.43 -22.93 -6.02
C THR A 53 -16.23 -21.44 -6.34
N LEU A 54 -14.98 -20.95 -6.41
CA LEU A 54 -14.71 -19.56 -6.75
C LEU A 54 -15.11 -19.19 -8.19
N GLU A 55 -15.02 -20.15 -9.11
CA GLU A 55 -15.45 -20.01 -10.50
C GLU A 55 -16.96 -19.92 -10.61
N SER A 56 -17.71 -20.79 -9.87
CA SER A 56 -19.18 -20.73 -9.84
C SER A 56 -19.72 -19.40 -9.28
N GLU A 57 -18.97 -18.73 -8.40
CA GLU A 57 -19.30 -17.42 -7.83
C GLU A 57 -18.69 -16.25 -8.64
N GLY A 58 -18.00 -16.52 -9.75
CA GLY A 58 -17.40 -15.52 -10.64
C GLY A 58 -16.17 -14.78 -10.07
N PHE A 59 -15.56 -15.28 -8.98
CA PHE A 59 -14.34 -14.72 -8.40
C PHE A 59 -13.08 -15.15 -9.12
N VAL A 60 -13.13 -16.29 -9.82
CA VAL A 60 -12.06 -16.83 -10.65
C VAL A 60 -12.64 -17.19 -12.00
N MET A 61 -11.85 -17.07 -13.04
CA MET A 61 -12.16 -17.53 -14.40
C MET A 61 -11.05 -18.46 -14.85
N LYS A 62 -11.43 -19.54 -15.54
CA LYS A 62 -10.49 -20.46 -16.19
C LYS A 62 -10.43 -20.17 -17.67
N ASP A 63 -9.24 -19.97 -18.19
CA ASP A 63 -9.02 -19.89 -19.62
C ASP A 63 -9.13 -21.29 -20.25
N PRO A 64 -9.99 -21.48 -21.27
CA PRO A 64 -10.26 -22.80 -21.85
C PRO A 64 -9.07 -23.37 -22.64
N GLU A 65 -8.23 -22.52 -23.22
CA GLU A 65 -7.08 -22.94 -24.05
C GLU A 65 -5.86 -23.22 -23.18
N SER A 66 -5.41 -22.23 -22.39
CA SER A 66 -4.22 -22.34 -21.55
C SER A 66 -4.44 -23.16 -20.27
N ARG A 67 -5.70 -23.38 -19.87
CA ARG A 67 -6.11 -24.02 -18.62
C ARG A 67 -5.60 -23.28 -17.37
N ARG A 68 -5.19 -22.00 -17.53
CA ARG A 68 -4.78 -21.11 -16.45
C ARG A 68 -6.01 -20.46 -15.80
N TYR A 69 -5.88 -20.13 -14.53
CA TYR A 69 -6.89 -19.39 -13.77
C TYR A 69 -6.45 -17.96 -13.58
N LYS A 70 -7.41 -17.03 -13.61
CA LYS A 70 -7.25 -15.60 -13.32
C LYS A 70 -8.40 -15.08 -12.47
N LEU A 71 -8.28 -13.87 -11.90
CA LEU A 71 -9.36 -13.26 -11.15
C LEU A 71 -10.58 -13.01 -12.06
N GLY A 72 -11.77 -13.30 -11.53
CA GLY A 72 -13.04 -13.10 -12.19
C GLY A 72 -13.65 -11.71 -11.94
N LEU A 73 -14.70 -11.36 -12.69
CA LEU A 73 -15.31 -10.03 -12.66
C LEU A 73 -16.04 -9.70 -11.34
N SER A 74 -16.41 -10.68 -10.52
CA SER A 74 -17.01 -10.46 -9.20
C SER A 74 -16.11 -9.65 -8.27
N VAL A 75 -14.78 -9.69 -8.47
CA VAL A 75 -13.82 -8.86 -7.73
C VAL A 75 -14.03 -7.37 -7.99
N LEU A 76 -14.37 -6.97 -9.23
CA LEU A 76 -14.61 -5.57 -9.58
C LEU A 76 -15.82 -4.99 -8.84
N LYS A 77 -16.87 -5.80 -8.62
CA LYS A 77 -18.04 -5.37 -7.82
C LYS A 77 -17.64 -5.02 -6.40
N LEU A 78 -16.83 -5.87 -5.75
CA LEU A 78 -16.32 -5.60 -4.40
C LEU A 78 -15.44 -4.36 -4.36
N ASN A 79 -14.54 -4.19 -5.34
CA ASN A 79 -13.70 -3.02 -5.46
C ASN A 79 -14.53 -1.73 -5.58
N THR A 80 -15.59 -1.73 -6.38
CA THR A 80 -16.49 -0.58 -6.54
C THR A 80 -17.15 -0.19 -5.21
N ILE A 81 -17.63 -1.18 -4.45
CA ILE A 81 -18.25 -0.94 -3.13
C ILE A 81 -17.23 -0.33 -2.16
N VAL A 82 -16.05 -0.92 -2.06
CA VAL A 82 -14.99 -0.39 -1.17
C VAL A 82 -14.62 1.04 -1.57
N ASN A 83 -14.38 1.30 -2.84
CA ASN A 83 -14.00 2.63 -3.31
C ASN A 83 -15.08 3.68 -3.09
N SER A 84 -16.36 3.33 -3.24
CA SER A 84 -17.47 4.27 -3.03
C SER A 84 -17.71 4.60 -1.56
N THR A 85 -17.35 3.69 -0.64
CA THR A 85 -17.54 3.88 0.82
C THR A 85 -16.35 4.57 1.49
N LEU A 86 -15.18 4.54 0.88
CA LEU A 86 -14.00 5.22 1.43
C LEU A 86 -14.01 6.70 1.05
N GLU A 87 -14.45 7.55 1.98
CA GLU A 87 -14.45 9.02 1.81
C GLU A 87 -13.10 9.54 1.33
N ILE A 88 -11.99 9.03 1.89
CA ILE A 88 -10.64 9.42 1.49
C ILE A 88 -10.36 9.20 -0.01
N ASN A 89 -10.90 8.17 -0.64
CA ASN A 89 -10.71 7.92 -2.07
C ASN A 89 -11.40 9.01 -2.90
N ARG A 90 -12.64 9.37 -2.55
CA ARG A 90 -13.40 10.41 -3.24
C ARG A 90 -12.72 11.78 -3.08
N GLU A 91 -12.34 12.14 -1.84
CA GLU A 91 -11.79 13.45 -1.54
C GLU A 91 -10.34 13.62 -2.00
N SER A 92 -9.54 12.56 -2.02
CA SER A 92 -8.15 12.62 -2.51
C SER A 92 -8.03 12.65 -4.02
N GLN A 93 -8.95 12.04 -4.78
CA GLN A 93 -8.85 11.88 -6.24
C GLN A 93 -8.56 13.20 -6.99
N PRO A 94 -9.31 14.30 -6.80
CA PRO A 94 -9.03 15.56 -7.51
C PRO A 94 -7.69 16.19 -7.11
N VAL A 95 -7.27 15.99 -5.86
CA VAL A 95 -5.98 16.50 -5.36
C VAL A 95 -4.81 15.69 -5.93
N LEU A 96 -4.93 14.37 -5.98
CA LEU A 96 -3.92 13.51 -6.61
C LEU A 96 -3.76 13.81 -8.10
N LYS A 97 -4.88 14.01 -8.82
CA LYS A 97 -4.83 14.38 -10.23
C LYS A 97 -4.03 15.68 -10.43
N ARG A 98 -4.36 16.73 -9.70
CA ARG A 98 -3.63 18.01 -9.75
C ARG A 98 -2.16 17.83 -9.36
N LEU A 99 -1.86 17.07 -8.29
CA LEU A 99 -0.50 16.81 -7.84
C LEU A 99 0.33 16.11 -8.91
N THR A 100 -0.25 15.13 -9.60
CA THR A 100 0.40 14.43 -10.71
C THR A 100 0.63 15.37 -11.91
N GLU A 101 -0.35 16.21 -12.26
CA GLU A 101 -0.22 17.22 -13.33
C GLU A 101 0.89 18.22 -13.03
N GLU A 102 0.97 18.74 -11.79
CA GLU A 102 1.97 19.72 -11.37
C GLU A 102 3.38 19.15 -11.26
N THR A 103 3.51 17.90 -10.81
CA THR A 103 4.81 17.25 -10.59
C THR A 103 5.29 16.49 -11.82
N GLY A 104 4.37 15.96 -12.65
CA GLY A 104 4.64 15.03 -13.73
C GLY A 104 4.97 13.61 -13.23
N GLU A 105 4.81 13.34 -11.93
CA GLU A 105 5.12 12.08 -11.30
C GLU A 105 3.87 11.39 -10.75
N THR A 106 3.94 10.09 -10.53
CA THR A 106 2.81 9.31 -9.98
C THR A 106 2.54 9.72 -8.54
N SER A 107 1.28 9.98 -8.20
CA SER A 107 0.86 10.30 -6.83
C SER A 107 -0.04 9.23 -6.24
N HIS A 108 0.00 9.08 -4.91
CA HIS A 108 -0.76 8.08 -4.16
C HIS A 108 -1.34 8.66 -2.88
N ILE A 109 -2.40 8.00 -2.40
CA ILE A 109 -2.83 8.06 -1.00
C ILE A 109 -2.69 6.66 -0.40
N ALA A 110 -2.13 6.59 0.80
CA ALA A 110 -1.87 5.34 1.51
C ALA A 110 -2.30 5.43 2.97
N MET A 111 -2.57 4.28 3.57
CA MET A 111 -2.83 4.14 5.01
C MET A 111 -2.01 3.00 5.60
N ARG A 112 -1.92 2.95 6.93
CA ARG A 112 -1.43 1.79 7.65
C ARG A 112 -2.51 0.71 7.74
N ARG A 113 -2.11 -0.52 7.51
CA ARG A 113 -2.87 -1.72 7.85
C ARG A 113 -1.93 -2.70 8.54
N ASP A 114 -2.18 -2.99 9.81
CA ASP A 114 -1.27 -3.77 10.64
C ASP A 114 0.15 -3.17 10.60
N LEU A 115 1.15 -3.95 10.21
CA LEU A 115 2.55 -3.53 10.06
C LEU A 115 2.93 -3.19 8.61
N SER A 116 1.98 -2.77 7.79
CA SER A 116 2.22 -2.50 6.36
C SER A 116 1.57 -1.20 5.89
N VAL A 117 2.12 -0.64 4.82
CA VAL A 117 1.48 0.43 4.05
C VAL A 117 0.58 -0.17 2.98
N VAL A 118 -0.66 0.28 2.89
CA VAL A 118 -1.60 -0.09 1.82
C VAL A 118 -1.96 1.15 1.02
N TYR A 119 -1.83 1.06 -0.30
CA TYR A 119 -2.22 2.13 -1.22
C TYR A 119 -3.72 2.03 -1.53
N LEU A 120 -4.44 3.12 -1.29
CA LEU A 120 -5.91 3.21 -1.46
C LEU A 120 -6.29 3.80 -2.80
N ASN A 121 -5.52 4.79 -3.27
CA ASN A 121 -5.78 5.50 -4.50
C ASN A 121 -4.48 5.93 -5.17
N ARG A 122 -4.50 6.06 -6.51
CA ARG A 122 -3.34 6.40 -7.33
C ARG A 122 -3.75 7.21 -8.55
N THR A 123 -2.93 8.21 -8.89
CA THR A 123 -2.96 8.85 -10.21
C THR A 123 -1.61 8.64 -10.87
N GLU A 124 -1.63 8.03 -12.03
CA GLU A 124 -0.42 7.62 -12.75
C GLU A 124 0.18 8.77 -13.55
N SER A 125 1.51 8.88 -13.52
CA SER A 125 2.28 9.80 -14.37
C SER A 125 2.08 9.44 -15.85
N PRO A 126 2.09 10.43 -16.77
CA PRO A 126 2.18 10.17 -18.21
C PRO A 126 3.48 9.45 -18.63
N ARG A 127 4.50 9.48 -17.76
CA ARG A 127 5.78 8.78 -17.93
C ARG A 127 6.07 7.91 -16.70
N PRO A 128 5.25 6.88 -16.48
CA PRO A 128 5.36 6.07 -15.29
C PRO A 128 6.70 5.32 -15.27
N VAL A 129 7.19 5.07 -14.06
CA VAL A 129 8.22 4.07 -13.79
C VAL A 129 7.54 2.80 -13.33
N GLU A 130 8.17 1.66 -13.52
CA GLU A 130 7.69 0.41 -12.96
C GLU A 130 7.69 0.52 -11.44
N LEU A 131 6.50 0.63 -10.86
CA LEU A 131 6.31 0.86 -9.43
C LEU A 131 5.62 -0.32 -8.80
N LEU A 132 6.15 -0.72 -7.66
CA LEU A 132 5.52 -1.70 -6.79
C LEU A 132 4.49 -1.05 -5.83
N SER A 133 3.70 -0.07 -6.31
CA SER A 133 2.75 0.73 -5.50
C SER A 133 1.36 0.81 -6.14
N TYR A 134 0.82 -0.32 -6.56
CA TYR A 134 -0.56 -0.38 -7.05
C TYR A 134 -1.57 -0.49 -5.91
N ILE A 135 -2.83 -0.11 -6.21
CA ILE A 135 -3.92 -0.12 -5.23
C ILE A 135 -4.08 -1.50 -4.60
N GLY A 136 -4.18 -1.54 -3.27
CA GLY A 136 -4.30 -2.75 -2.47
C GLY A 136 -2.98 -3.46 -2.16
N ARG A 137 -1.86 -3.07 -2.77
CA ARG A 137 -0.55 -3.65 -2.45
C ARG A 137 -0.12 -3.23 -1.05
N GLN A 138 0.47 -4.17 -0.34
CA GLN A 138 1.10 -3.96 0.97
C GLN A 138 2.61 -3.88 0.80
N ASN A 139 3.20 -2.81 1.31
CA ASN A 139 4.65 -2.58 1.29
C ASN A 139 5.18 -2.38 2.72
N PRO A 140 6.47 -2.66 2.96
CA PRO A 140 7.09 -2.39 4.25
C PRO A 140 7.05 -0.89 4.59
N MET A 141 6.92 -0.57 5.89
CA MET A 141 6.81 0.83 6.32
C MET A 141 8.17 1.53 6.40
N HIS A 142 9.23 0.84 6.82
CA HIS A 142 10.54 1.43 7.09
C HIS A 142 11.32 1.91 5.86
N CYS A 143 11.01 1.38 4.68
CA CYS A 143 11.71 1.69 3.42
C CYS A 143 10.88 2.48 2.40
N THR A 144 9.68 2.92 2.79
CA THR A 144 8.81 3.76 1.95
C THR A 144 8.53 5.09 2.63
N SER A 145 8.51 6.19 1.88
CA SER A 145 8.22 7.51 2.46
C SER A 145 6.84 7.57 3.13
N SER A 146 5.82 6.97 2.52
CA SER A 146 4.48 6.88 3.13
C SER A 146 4.51 6.10 4.44
N GLY A 147 5.26 5.01 4.49
CA GLY A 147 5.40 4.18 5.69
C GLY A 147 6.12 4.91 6.81
N LYS A 148 7.23 5.59 6.51
CA LYS A 148 7.95 6.39 7.52
C LYS A 148 7.10 7.54 8.05
N VAL A 149 6.31 8.21 7.19
CA VAL A 149 5.35 9.22 7.64
C VAL A 149 4.31 8.60 8.58
N LEU A 150 3.71 7.48 8.22
CA LEU A 150 2.68 6.81 9.06
C LEU A 150 3.28 6.31 10.39
N LEU A 151 4.51 5.80 10.40
CA LEU A 151 5.23 5.42 11.63
C LEU A 151 5.59 6.62 12.52
N ALA A 152 6.07 7.72 11.92
CA ALA A 152 6.49 8.91 12.65
C ALA A 152 5.34 9.58 13.41
N PHE A 153 4.13 9.49 12.89
CA PHE A 153 2.91 10.06 13.49
C PHE A 153 2.00 9.01 14.13
N ASP A 154 2.50 7.77 14.28
CA ASP A 154 1.74 6.72 14.95
C ASP A 154 1.51 7.07 16.43
N GLU A 155 0.28 6.90 16.90
CA GLU A 155 -0.14 7.12 18.28
C GLU A 155 -0.44 5.79 19.01
N ASP A 156 -0.49 4.69 18.28
CA ASP A 156 -0.81 3.36 18.81
C ASP A 156 0.43 2.64 19.37
N GLY A 157 1.64 3.19 19.14
CA GLY A 157 2.90 2.67 19.69
C GLY A 157 3.42 1.40 19.01
N ILE A 158 3.10 1.20 17.71
CA ILE A 158 3.47 -0.01 16.97
C ILE A 158 4.96 -0.09 16.62
N LEU A 159 5.73 0.98 16.79
CA LEU A 159 7.12 1.06 16.30
C LEU A 159 8.01 -0.04 16.90
N ASP A 160 7.91 -0.30 18.19
CA ASP A 160 8.73 -1.33 18.85
C ASP A 160 8.35 -2.74 18.39
N GLU A 161 7.05 -3.02 18.17
CA GLU A 161 6.57 -4.26 17.58
C GLU A 161 7.09 -4.39 16.15
N TYR A 162 6.99 -3.34 15.34
CA TYR A 162 7.46 -3.30 13.97
C TYR A 162 8.97 -3.59 13.85
N VAL A 163 9.78 -2.99 14.73
CA VAL A 163 11.23 -3.22 14.77
C VAL A 163 11.56 -4.66 15.19
N LYS A 164 10.80 -5.24 16.13
CA LYS A 164 10.98 -6.65 16.57
C LYS A 164 10.69 -7.67 15.48
N GLU A 165 9.76 -7.39 14.56
CA GLU A 165 9.47 -8.25 13.39
C GLU A 165 10.66 -8.29 12.40
N GLY A 166 11.59 -7.34 12.53
CA GLY A 166 12.79 -7.23 11.70
C GLY A 166 12.63 -6.32 10.49
N LEU A 167 13.64 -5.50 10.26
CA LEU A 167 13.70 -4.54 9.15
C LEU A 167 14.37 -5.19 7.94
N LYS A 168 13.57 -5.78 7.07
CA LYS A 168 14.07 -6.51 5.89
C LYS A 168 14.72 -5.55 4.89
N SER A 169 15.95 -5.85 4.48
CA SER A 169 16.63 -5.11 3.41
C SER A 169 15.94 -5.33 2.07
N CYS A 170 15.58 -4.25 1.39
CA CYS A 170 15.06 -4.23 0.02
C CYS A 170 16.13 -3.81 -0.99
N THR A 171 17.00 -2.87 -0.57
CA THR A 171 18.13 -2.35 -1.33
C THR A 171 19.32 -2.11 -0.39
N LYS A 172 20.44 -1.64 -0.93
CA LYS A 172 21.61 -1.22 -0.12
C LYS A 172 21.32 0.04 0.71
N GLN A 173 20.32 0.84 0.34
CA GLN A 173 19.93 2.08 1.01
C GLN A 173 18.85 1.86 2.09
N THR A 174 18.29 0.68 2.19
CA THR A 174 17.27 0.36 3.19
C THR A 174 17.81 0.55 4.61
N ILE A 175 17.07 1.27 5.45
CA ILE A 175 17.35 1.34 6.89
C ILE A 175 16.97 0.00 7.52
N THR A 176 17.96 -0.75 8.00
CA THR A 176 17.77 -2.06 8.65
C THR A 176 18.09 -2.04 10.15
N ASP A 177 18.49 -0.91 10.67
CA ASP A 177 18.79 -0.67 12.07
C ASP A 177 17.64 0.08 12.76
N GLY A 178 17.16 -0.44 13.89
CA GLY A 178 15.99 0.12 14.58
C GLY A 178 16.23 1.52 15.16
N ASP A 179 17.44 1.81 15.66
CA ASP A 179 17.75 3.11 16.24
C ASP A 179 17.91 4.16 15.15
N LYS A 180 18.53 3.81 14.02
CA LYS A 180 18.56 4.68 12.83
C LYS A 180 17.16 4.96 12.29
N LEU A 181 16.26 3.96 12.32
CA LEU A 181 14.87 4.19 11.93
C LEU A 181 14.21 5.18 12.89
N LYS A 182 14.37 5.02 14.22
CA LYS A 182 13.81 5.94 15.22
C LYS A 182 14.30 7.39 15.01
N GLU A 183 15.57 7.57 14.71
CA GLU A 183 16.16 8.89 14.41
C GLU A 183 15.55 9.50 13.11
N ALA A 184 15.46 8.69 12.05
CA ALA A 184 14.82 9.13 10.80
C ALA A 184 13.36 9.54 11.04
N LEU A 185 12.58 8.77 11.81
CA LEU A 185 11.20 9.08 12.13
C LEU A 185 11.04 10.37 12.95
N LYS A 186 11.99 10.67 13.85
CA LYS A 186 12.02 11.96 14.56
C LYS A 186 12.16 13.12 13.57
N THR A 187 13.10 13.02 12.63
CA THR A 187 13.30 14.01 11.56
C THR A 187 12.04 14.18 10.71
N VAL A 188 11.37 13.08 10.36
CA VAL A 188 10.09 13.11 9.62
C VAL A 188 9.02 13.86 10.41
N LYS A 189 8.91 13.63 11.71
CA LYS A 189 7.94 14.28 12.59
C LYS A 189 8.17 15.79 12.68
N GLU A 190 9.43 16.20 12.80
CA GLU A 190 9.85 17.62 12.87
C GLU A 190 9.60 18.35 11.55
N ASN A 191 9.97 17.75 10.41
CA ASN A 191 9.84 18.36 9.09
C ASN A 191 8.41 18.33 8.55
N GLY A 192 7.61 17.36 8.98
CA GLY A 192 6.26 17.09 8.46
C GLY A 192 6.25 16.49 7.07
N PHE A 193 7.33 15.82 6.66
CA PHE A 193 7.43 15.05 5.42
C PHE A 193 8.61 14.09 5.47
N ASP A 194 8.62 13.09 4.57
CA ASP A 194 9.75 12.20 4.34
C ASP A 194 10.18 12.18 2.88
N VAL A 195 11.47 11.95 2.65
CA VAL A 195 12.07 11.67 1.33
C VAL A 195 12.79 10.34 1.42
N SER A 196 12.27 9.30 0.78
CA SER A 196 12.89 7.99 0.67
C SER A 196 13.57 7.86 -0.69
N CYS A 197 14.89 7.77 -0.72
CA CYS A 197 15.69 7.72 -1.93
C CYS A 197 16.33 6.33 -2.08
N GLY A 198 15.82 5.52 -3.01
CA GLY A 198 16.36 4.20 -3.30
C GLY A 198 16.18 3.17 -2.18
N GLU A 199 15.43 3.46 -1.11
CA GLU A 199 15.32 2.55 0.05
C GLU A 199 14.47 1.31 -0.23
N PHE A 200 13.45 1.43 -1.10
CA PHE A 200 12.57 0.31 -1.45
C PHE A 200 12.88 -0.26 -2.84
N ILE A 201 13.18 0.62 -3.80
CA ILE A 201 13.54 0.25 -5.18
C ILE A 201 14.72 1.15 -5.59
N ASP A 202 15.80 0.55 -6.08
CA ASP A 202 16.95 1.30 -6.57
C ASP A 202 16.55 2.28 -7.68
N GLY A 203 17.11 3.49 -7.65
CA GLY A 203 16.83 4.52 -8.64
C GLY A 203 15.46 5.19 -8.55
N VAL A 204 14.65 4.83 -7.56
CA VAL A 204 13.33 5.44 -7.30
C VAL A 204 13.36 6.28 -6.04
N THR A 205 12.79 7.48 -6.10
CA THR A 205 12.58 8.35 -4.94
C THR A 205 11.10 8.61 -4.74
N SER A 206 10.68 8.58 -3.47
CA SER A 206 9.33 8.97 -3.07
C SER A 206 9.37 10.07 -2.01
N ILE A 207 8.40 10.99 -2.07
CA ILE A 207 8.21 12.08 -1.09
C ILE A 207 6.80 11.99 -0.55
N SER A 208 6.64 11.99 0.77
CA SER A 208 5.33 11.86 1.42
C SER A 208 5.12 12.90 2.51
N ALA A 209 3.84 13.27 2.74
CA ALA A 209 3.41 14.10 3.85
C ALA A 209 2.16 13.53 4.54
N PRO A 210 1.97 13.82 5.85
CA PRO A 210 0.86 13.29 6.64
C PRO A 210 -0.47 13.96 6.27
N VAL A 211 -1.52 13.16 6.16
CA VAL A 211 -2.90 13.59 6.00
C VAL A 211 -3.66 13.31 7.29
N ARG A 212 -4.29 14.35 7.85
CA ARG A 212 -4.96 14.31 9.15
C ARG A 212 -6.47 14.21 8.99
N ASN A 213 -7.11 13.43 9.85
CA ASN A 213 -8.56 13.38 9.94
C ASN A 213 -9.12 14.56 10.79
N HIS A 214 -10.44 14.64 10.93
CA HIS A 214 -11.15 15.65 11.74
C HIS A 214 -10.67 15.73 13.20
N ALA A 215 -10.14 14.65 13.77
CA ALA A 215 -9.58 14.61 15.12
C ALA A 215 -8.10 15.05 15.19
N GLY A 216 -7.48 15.39 14.04
CA GLY A 216 -6.07 15.75 13.95
C GLY A 216 -5.10 14.56 13.88
N ARG A 217 -5.60 13.33 13.98
CA ARG A 217 -4.77 12.11 13.86
C ARG A 217 -4.33 11.89 12.42
N VAL A 218 -3.09 11.45 12.23
CA VAL A 218 -2.56 11.06 10.93
C VAL A 218 -2.98 9.63 10.63
N LEU A 219 -3.95 9.47 9.74
CA LEU A 219 -4.43 8.16 9.29
C LEU A 219 -3.92 7.80 7.89
N TYR A 220 -3.56 8.81 7.10
CA TYR A 220 -3.14 8.62 5.72
C TYR A 220 -1.85 9.37 5.42
N ALA A 221 -1.18 8.98 4.35
CA ALA A 221 -0.04 9.69 3.78
C ALA A 221 -0.28 9.90 2.29
N VAL A 222 -0.12 11.14 1.81
CA VAL A 222 -0.07 11.44 0.37
C VAL A 222 1.37 11.43 -0.08
N SER A 223 1.64 10.87 -1.25
CA SER A 223 2.99 10.75 -1.78
C SER A 223 3.08 11.02 -3.28
N VAL A 224 4.28 11.39 -3.70
CA VAL A 224 4.74 11.41 -5.10
C VAL A 224 5.90 10.44 -5.22
N VAL A 225 5.97 9.70 -6.33
CA VAL A 225 7.02 8.73 -6.59
C VAL A 225 7.45 8.79 -8.06
N GLY A 226 8.74 8.73 -8.30
CA GLY A 226 9.33 8.77 -9.64
C GLY A 226 10.82 8.44 -9.64
N PRO A 227 11.49 8.54 -10.82
CA PRO A 227 12.93 8.36 -10.92
C PRO A 227 13.68 9.35 -10.03
N ALA A 228 14.71 8.86 -9.34
CA ALA A 228 15.49 9.64 -8.39
C ALA A 228 16.05 10.94 -9.01
N GLU A 229 16.57 10.87 -10.23
CA GLU A 229 17.12 12.04 -10.92
C GLU A 229 16.07 13.13 -11.19
N ARG A 230 14.87 12.74 -11.65
CA ARG A 230 13.78 13.69 -11.93
C ARG A 230 13.29 14.36 -10.65
N ILE A 231 13.14 13.59 -9.58
CA ILE A 231 12.70 14.11 -8.27
C ILE A 231 13.77 15.00 -7.66
N LYS A 232 15.04 14.57 -7.65
CA LYS A 232 16.16 15.34 -7.08
C LYS A 232 16.29 16.72 -7.70
N ALA A 233 16.17 16.83 -9.02
CA ALA A 233 16.26 18.11 -9.73
C ALA A 233 15.21 19.16 -9.28
N ARG A 234 14.10 18.71 -8.68
CA ARG A 234 12.96 19.57 -8.28
C ARG A 234 12.47 19.28 -6.87
N GLN A 235 13.31 18.67 -6.03
CA GLN A 235 12.91 18.13 -4.73
C GLN A 235 12.19 19.16 -3.84
N ALA A 236 12.75 20.35 -3.68
CA ALA A 236 12.16 21.39 -2.83
C ALA A 236 10.74 21.80 -3.31
N LYS A 237 10.56 21.92 -4.64
CA LYS A 237 9.25 22.21 -5.23
C LYS A 237 8.26 21.08 -5.00
N ILE A 238 8.68 19.82 -5.20
CA ILE A 238 7.83 18.66 -5.01
C ILE A 238 7.45 18.49 -3.53
N VAL A 239 8.38 18.70 -2.58
CA VAL A 239 8.08 18.72 -1.14
C VAL A 239 6.98 19.73 -0.82
N TYR A 240 7.11 20.97 -1.32
CA TYR A 240 6.07 21.99 -1.14
C TYR A 240 4.71 21.55 -1.68
N GLN A 241 4.67 20.98 -2.90
CA GLN A 241 3.44 20.52 -3.54
C GLN A 241 2.81 19.34 -2.78
N VAL A 242 3.61 18.39 -2.30
CA VAL A 242 3.13 17.25 -1.50
C VAL A 242 2.57 17.72 -0.15
N LYS A 243 3.25 18.66 0.53
CA LYS A 243 2.75 19.26 1.79
C LYS A 243 1.45 20.05 1.58
N LYS A 244 1.32 20.75 0.45
CA LYS A 244 0.08 21.44 0.05
C LYS A 244 -1.03 20.42 -0.18
N ALA A 245 -0.78 19.39 -0.96
CA ALA A 245 -1.76 18.33 -1.22
C ALA A 245 -2.22 17.63 0.07
N ALA A 246 -1.29 17.38 1.01
CA ALA A 246 -1.63 16.81 2.32
C ALA A 246 -2.60 17.69 3.10
N ARG A 247 -2.40 19.01 3.11
CA ARG A 247 -3.33 19.97 3.74
C ARG A 247 -4.67 19.98 3.03
N ASP A 248 -4.67 20.12 1.71
CA ASP A 248 -5.90 20.16 0.91
C ASP A 248 -6.77 18.90 1.12
N ILE A 249 -6.15 17.71 1.20
CA ILE A 249 -6.87 16.47 1.48
C ILE A 249 -7.38 16.46 2.93
N SER A 250 -6.54 16.87 3.90
CA SER A 250 -6.93 16.91 5.30
C SER A 250 -8.14 17.83 5.54
N GLU A 251 -8.16 19.01 4.91
CA GLU A 251 -9.30 19.94 4.98
C GLU A 251 -10.58 19.32 4.39
N ARG A 252 -10.47 18.63 3.27
CA ARG A 252 -11.60 17.94 2.61
C ARG A 252 -12.22 16.82 3.45
N ILE A 253 -11.41 16.16 4.30
CA ILE A 253 -11.88 15.13 5.23
C ILE A 253 -12.14 15.67 6.66
N GLY A 254 -12.31 16.99 6.78
CA GLY A 254 -12.80 17.64 7.99
C GLY A 254 -11.74 18.08 8.99
N TYR A 255 -10.45 18.11 8.63
CA TYR A 255 -9.41 18.68 9.49
C TYR A 255 -9.30 20.18 9.31
N TRP A 256 -9.75 20.92 10.34
CA TRP A 256 -9.58 22.37 10.38
C TRP A 256 -8.61 22.70 11.53
N LYS A 257 -7.45 23.23 11.18
CA LYS A 257 -6.51 23.73 12.18
C LYS A 257 -7.23 24.86 12.91
N ARG A 258 -7.56 24.66 14.19
CA ARG A 258 -8.01 25.79 15.02
C ARG A 258 -6.86 26.80 15.07
N ILE A 259 -7.15 28.01 14.59
CA ILE A 259 -6.25 29.16 14.65
C ILE A 259 -6.09 29.56 16.11
#